data_43b4f0b49833380c2d96ea2b17d76ed6
#
_entry.id   43b4f0b49833380c2d96ea2b17d76ed6
#
_cell.length_a   1.000
_cell.length_b   1.000
_cell.length_c   1.000
_cell.angle_alpha   90.00
_cell.angle_beta   90.00
_cell.angle_gamma   90.00
#
_symmetry.space_group_name_H-M   'P 1'
#
loop_
_entity.id
_entity.type
_entity.pdbx_description
1 polymer ?
#
loop_
_entity_poly.entity_id
_entity_poly.type
_entity_poly.pdbx_seq_one_letter_code
_entity_poly.pdbx_strand_id
1 'polypeptide(L)'
;MMPALSRQARNALGFFAILATVGLFLPDYRLLVVNQHLFLALNVLALNFCLGLGGQISLAQGGMAGIGAYASVLAHAHFPQASVLVVPAVVLAAFAFAAAISRPMERLGEGFLAMATLGVSLIFTNVVLTMGDVTGGSAGLMVDSRLNLPGLGALSGDRTFFFLFLMVMACGCWTFAALKDSRPGRALLACKDDPLAASSCGIDRAALRSLSFGLGGALSALAGVLHAHYGGFINPEQFSLELSLKALLFLVIGGPGNVLRPLVAVLVLETLMSGMQFLGEARTLAHGLLLTAALLAGYWRSSRPRRRPPGSAVRVAEARKPM
;
A
#
# COMPACT_ATOMS: atom_id res chain seq x y z
N MET A 1 -31.99 4.07 -4.15
CA MET A 1 -31.42 4.38 -5.46
C MET A 1 -29.93 4.05 -5.39
N MET A 2 -29.51 2.84 -5.85
CA MET A 2 -28.11 2.41 -5.85
C MET A 2 -27.34 3.31 -6.84
N PRO A 3 -26.25 3.97 -6.43
CA PRO A 3 -25.44 4.73 -7.36
C PRO A 3 -24.88 3.77 -8.40
N ALA A 4 -25.04 4.11 -9.67
CA ALA A 4 -24.42 3.39 -10.76
C ALA A 4 -22.92 3.24 -10.43
N LEU A 5 -22.45 2.00 -10.31
CA LEU A 5 -21.04 1.68 -10.05
C LEU A 5 -20.16 2.51 -10.97
N SER A 6 -19.28 3.32 -10.40
CA SER A 6 -18.37 4.14 -11.18
C SER A 6 -17.61 3.25 -12.18
N ARG A 7 -17.25 3.77 -13.35
CA ARG A 7 -16.49 3.01 -14.37
C ARG A 7 -15.26 2.32 -13.77
N GLN A 8 -14.65 2.94 -12.76
CA GLN A 8 -13.49 2.38 -12.05
C GLN A 8 -13.86 1.15 -11.20
N ALA A 9 -15.01 1.16 -10.51
CA ALA A 9 -15.47 0.01 -9.72
C ALA A 9 -15.83 -1.19 -10.61
N ARG A 10 -16.46 -0.95 -11.76
CA ARG A 10 -16.79 -2.02 -12.72
C ARG A 10 -15.54 -2.65 -13.33
N ASN A 11 -14.53 -1.83 -13.67
CA ASN A 11 -13.26 -2.33 -14.18
C ASN A 11 -12.48 -3.10 -13.10
N ALA A 12 -12.60 -2.69 -11.84
CA ALA A 12 -12.01 -3.39 -10.71
C ALA A 12 -12.65 -4.77 -10.52
N LEU A 13 -13.98 -4.87 -10.57
CA LEU A 13 -14.68 -6.15 -10.50
C LEU A 13 -14.24 -7.11 -11.62
N GLY A 14 -14.15 -6.62 -12.86
CA GLY A 14 -13.66 -7.42 -13.99
C GLY A 14 -12.23 -7.91 -13.78
N PHE A 15 -11.34 -7.06 -13.30
CA PHE A 15 -9.96 -7.40 -12.99
C PHE A 15 -9.87 -8.49 -11.91
N PHE A 16 -10.61 -8.34 -10.80
CA PHE A 16 -10.62 -9.33 -9.72
C PHE A 16 -11.25 -10.66 -10.16
N ALA A 17 -12.30 -10.63 -10.99
CA ALA A 17 -12.90 -11.82 -11.55
C ALA A 17 -11.91 -12.60 -12.44
N ILE A 18 -11.18 -11.89 -13.32
CA ILE A 18 -10.13 -12.49 -14.15
C ILE A 18 -9.02 -13.09 -13.29
N LEU A 19 -8.57 -12.35 -12.26
CA LEU A 19 -7.51 -12.83 -11.37
C LEU A 19 -7.97 -14.07 -10.59
N ALA A 20 -9.21 -14.08 -10.11
CA ALA A 20 -9.79 -15.22 -9.40
C ALA A 20 -9.91 -16.46 -10.31
N THR A 21 -10.36 -16.30 -11.55
CA THR A 21 -10.43 -17.40 -12.50
C THR A 21 -9.05 -17.94 -12.87
N VAL A 22 -8.08 -17.07 -13.11
CA VAL A 22 -6.69 -17.46 -13.35
C VAL A 22 -6.13 -18.25 -12.16
N GLY A 23 -6.37 -17.79 -10.92
CA GLY A 23 -5.91 -18.47 -9.70
C GLY A 23 -6.48 -19.88 -9.50
N LEU A 24 -7.67 -20.19 -10.06
CA LEU A 24 -8.24 -21.53 -10.02
C LEU A 24 -7.48 -22.54 -10.88
N PHE A 25 -6.88 -22.10 -11.98
CA PHE A 25 -6.16 -22.95 -12.94
C PHE A 25 -4.65 -22.94 -12.76
N LEU A 26 -4.10 -22.05 -11.90
CA LEU A 26 -2.65 -22.02 -11.65
C LEU A 26 -2.20 -23.23 -10.79
N PRO A 27 -1.06 -23.85 -11.12
CA PRO A 27 -0.41 -24.83 -10.25
C PRO A 27 0.13 -24.17 -8.97
N ASP A 28 0.21 -24.93 -7.89
CA ASP A 28 0.55 -24.43 -6.54
C ASP A 28 1.91 -23.70 -6.51
N TYR A 29 2.91 -24.17 -7.24
CA TYR A 29 4.19 -23.47 -7.38
C TYR A 29 4.06 -22.03 -7.89
N ARG A 30 3.19 -21.78 -8.86
CA ARG A 30 2.96 -20.43 -9.40
C ARG A 30 2.14 -19.58 -8.43
N LEU A 31 1.24 -20.21 -7.67
CA LEU A 31 0.46 -19.51 -6.65
C LEU A 31 1.36 -18.93 -5.55
N LEU A 32 2.43 -19.65 -5.16
CA LEU A 32 3.42 -19.16 -4.22
C LEU A 32 4.04 -17.84 -4.67
N VAL A 33 4.49 -17.78 -5.92
CA VAL A 33 5.08 -16.57 -6.52
C VAL A 33 4.05 -15.42 -6.59
N VAL A 34 2.83 -15.74 -7.04
CA VAL A 34 1.75 -14.74 -7.16
C VAL A 34 1.34 -14.20 -5.80
N ASN A 35 1.31 -15.00 -4.75
CA ASN A 35 0.99 -14.55 -3.39
C ASN A 35 2.02 -13.53 -2.87
N GLN A 36 3.30 -13.68 -3.19
CA GLN A 36 4.33 -12.68 -2.89
C GLN A 36 4.08 -11.37 -3.67
N HIS A 37 3.67 -11.46 -4.95
CA HIS A 37 3.32 -10.27 -5.74
C HIS A 37 2.05 -9.59 -5.19
N LEU A 38 1.06 -10.35 -4.69
CA LEU A 38 -0.13 -9.82 -4.06
C LEU A 38 0.19 -9.11 -2.74
N PHE A 39 1.13 -9.63 -1.94
CA PHE A 39 1.64 -8.93 -0.76
C PHE A 39 2.23 -7.57 -1.12
N LEU A 40 3.09 -7.50 -2.14
CA LEU A 40 3.64 -6.24 -2.62
C LEU A 40 2.54 -5.31 -3.16
N ALA A 41 1.58 -5.84 -3.93
CA ALA A 41 0.45 -5.10 -4.48
C ALA A 41 -0.42 -4.46 -3.39
N LEU A 42 -0.64 -5.15 -2.26
CA LEU A 42 -1.33 -4.60 -1.09
C LEU A 42 -0.56 -3.44 -0.47
N ASN A 43 0.77 -3.52 -0.36
CA ASN A 43 1.60 -2.43 0.13
C ASN A 43 1.59 -1.22 -0.82
N VAL A 44 1.54 -1.46 -2.14
CA VAL A 44 1.35 -0.40 -3.15
C VAL A 44 -0.02 0.26 -3.01
N LEU A 45 -1.08 -0.52 -2.79
CA LEU A 45 -2.41 0.02 -2.52
C LEU A 45 -2.46 0.80 -1.21
N ALA A 46 -1.80 0.32 -0.16
CA ALA A 46 -1.65 1.00 1.12
C ALA A 46 -0.96 2.36 0.96
N LEU A 47 0.14 2.41 0.21
CA LEU A 47 0.82 3.67 -0.10
C LEU A 47 -0.04 4.60 -0.96
N ASN A 48 -0.91 4.06 -1.80
CA ASN A 48 -1.81 4.86 -2.63
C ASN A 48 -2.85 5.66 -1.78
N PHE A 49 -3.23 5.18 -0.60
CA PHE A 49 -3.99 6.00 0.35
C PHE A 49 -3.20 7.24 0.77
N CYS A 50 -1.93 7.09 1.13
CA CYS A 50 -1.08 8.19 1.58
C CYS A 50 -0.76 9.17 0.44
N LEU A 51 -0.17 8.67 -0.65
CA LEU A 51 0.31 9.49 -1.76
C LEU A 51 -0.80 9.84 -2.76
N GLY A 52 -1.68 8.88 -3.04
CA GLY A 52 -2.73 9.04 -4.05
C GLY A 52 -3.80 10.04 -3.62
N LEU A 53 -4.30 9.94 -2.40
CA LEU A 53 -5.33 10.82 -1.83
C LEU A 53 -4.72 11.95 -0.99
N GLY A 54 -3.84 11.62 -0.05
CA GLY A 54 -3.25 12.57 0.88
C GLY A 54 -2.15 13.45 0.31
N GLY A 55 -1.54 13.06 -0.82
CA GLY A 55 -0.38 13.76 -1.39
C GLY A 55 0.90 13.58 -0.57
N GLN A 56 0.94 12.65 0.38
CA GLN A 56 2.04 12.42 1.30
C GLN A 56 2.92 11.26 0.81
N ILE A 57 4.20 11.55 0.56
CA ILE A 57 5.18 10.51 0.26
C ILE A 57 5.53 9.81 1.58
N SER A 58 5.31 8.49 1.64
CA SER A 58 5.60 7.67 2.82
C SER A 58 6.54 6.52 2.46
N LEU A 59 7.59 6.37 3.24
CA LEU A 59 8.52 5.24 3.19
C LEU A 59 8.35 4.31 4.41
N ALA A 60 7.22 4.43 5.13
CA ALA A 60 6.93 3.62 6.31
C ALA A 60 6.23 2.30 5.99
N GLN A 61 5.92 1.99 4.72
CA GLN A 61 5.09 0.83 4.38
C GLN A 61 5.71 -0.49 4.82
N GLY A 62 7.02 -0.66 4.62
CA GLY A 62 7.75 -1.84 5.10
C GLY A 62 7.66 -2.00 6.62
N GLY A 63 7.96 -0.92 7.36
CA GLY A 63 7.85 -0.93 8.82
C GLY A 63 6.43 -1.22 9.31
N MET A 64 5.39 -0.63 8.68
CA MET A 64 3.99 -0.90 9.03
C MET A 64 3.58 -2.35 8.74
N ALA A 65 4.01 -2.93 7.62
CA ALA A 65 3.81 -4.33 7.31
C ALA A 65 4.50 -5.23 8.35
N GLY A 66 5.75 -4.88 8.72
CA GLY A 66 6.50 -5.58 9.75
C GLY A 66 5.85 -5.50 11.13
N ILE A 67 5.36 -4.33 11.54
CA ILE A 67 4.60 -4.18 12.80
C ILE A 67 3.39 -5.11 12.79
N GLY A 68 2.64 -5.16 11.69
CA GLY A 68 1.50 -6.07 11.55
C GLY A 68 1.90 -7.53 11.66
N ALA A 69 2.96 -7.93 10.94
CA ALA A 69 3.48 -9.30 10.93
C ALA A 69 3.92 -9.75 12.33
N TYR A 70 4.88 -9.04 12.93
CA TYR A 70 5.43 -9.40 14.25
C TYR A 70 4.39 -9.30 15.36
N ALA A 71 3.57 -8.24 15.39
CA ALA A 71 2.52 -8.11 16.39
C ALA A 71 1.51 -9.25 16.32
N SER A 72 1.13 -9.70 15.11
CA SER A 72 0.19 -10.81 14.97
C SER A 72 0.80 -12.14 15.41
N VAL A 73 2.05 -12.42 15.05
CA VAL A 73 2.74 -13.67 15.43
C VAL A 73 2.92 -13.75 16.93
N LEU A 74 3.42 -12.67 17.55
CA LEU A 74 3.61 -12.60 19.00
C LEU A 74 2.29 -12.69 19.77
N ALA A 75 1.25 -12.01 19.29
CA ALA A 75 -0.06 -12.07 19.91
C ALA A 75 -0.69 -13.47 19.81
N HIS A 76 -0.53 -14.17 18.68
CA HIS A 76 -1.00 -15.56 18.56
C HIS A 76 -0.23 -16.53 19.44
N ALA A 77 1.08 -16.32 19.67
CA ALA A 77 1.86 -17.13 20.58
C ALA A 77 1.36 -17.03 22.02
N HIS A 78 0.88 -15.85 22.45
CA HIS A 78 0.36 -15.62 23.80
C HIS A 78 -1.13 -15.95 23.93
N PHE A 79 -1.93 -15.77 22.85
CA PHE A 79 -3.38 -15.93 22.85
C PHE A 79 -3.87 -16.81 21.69
N PRO A 80 -3.52 -18.11 21.66
CA PRO A 80 -3.83 -18.99 20.54
C PRO A 80 -5.35 -19.16 20.30
N GLN A 81 -6.15 -19.04 21.36
CA GLN A 81 -7.63 -19.16 21.27
C GLN A 81 -8.31 -17.91 20.76
N ALA A 82 -7.63 -16.74 20.77
CA ALA A 82 -8.17 -15.46 20.37
C ALA A 82 -7.80 -15.04 18.93
N SER A 83 -7.39 -15.98 18.08
CA SER A 83 -6.91 -15.73 16.71
C SER A 83 -7.77 -14.76 15.90
N VAL A 84 -9.09 -14.87 16.04
CA VAL A 84 -10.06 -14.02 15.31
C VAL A 84 -9.99 -12.57 15.75
N LEU A 85 -9.73 -12.32 17.04
CA LEU A 85 -9.69 -10.97 17.61
C LEU A 85 -8.31 -10.33 17.45
N VAL A 86 -7.26 -11.14 17.36
CA VAL A 86 -5.87 -10.66 17.21
C VAL A 86 -5.70 -9.84 15.91
N VAL A 87 -6.19 -10.36 14.78
CA VAL A 87 -6.02 -9.67 13.48
C VAL A 87 -6.68 -8.29 13.47
N PRO A 88 -7.99 -8.15 13.82
CA PRO A 88 -8.61 -6.82 13.88
C PRO A 88 -7.95 -5.90 14.91
N ALA A 89 -7.52 -6.43 16.07
CA ALA A 89 -6.85 -5.64 17.10
C ALA A 89 -5.51 -5.09 16.60
N VAL A 90 -4.69 -5.91 15.94
CA VAL A 90 -3.42 -5.49 15.35
C VAL A 90 -3.62 -4.44 14.25
N VAL A 91 -4.63 -4.63 13.39
CA VAL A 91 -4.95 -3.68 12.32
C VAL A 91 -5.44 -2.34 12.89
N LEU A 92 -6.28 -2.36 13.92
CA LEU A 92 -6.72 -1.13 14.59
C LEU A 92 -5.57 -0.43 15.34
N ALA A 93 -4.70 -1.18 15.99
CA ALA A 93 -3.52 -0.62 16.65
C ALA A 93 -2.57 0.01 15.62
N ALA A 94 -2.35 -0.64 14.47
CA ALA A 94 -1.55 -0.11 13.38
C ALA A 94 -2.18 1.14 12.75
N PHE A 95 -3.51 1.17 12.60
CA PHE A 95 -4.23 2.38 12.19
C PHE A 95 -3.99 3.54 13.15
N ALA A 96 -4.21 3.31 14.45
CA ALA A 96 -4.06 4.32 15.48
C ALA A 96 -2.61 4.83 15.56
N PHE A 97 -1.63 3.92 15.49
CA PHE A 97 -0.21 4.24 15.49
C PHE A 97 0.19 5.09 14.28
N ALA A 98 -0.20 4.67 13.07
CA ALA A 98 0.07 5.41 11.85
C ALA A 98 -0.59 6.80 11.86
N ALA A 99 -1.85 6.88 12.29
CA ALA A 99 -2.58 8.13 12.40
C ALA A 99 -1.97 9.07 13.44
N ALA A 100 -1.49 8.53 14.58
CA ALA A 100 -0.84 9.31 15.63
C ALA A 100 0.49 9.89 15.17
N ILE A 101 1.31 9.11 14.47
CA ILE A 101 2.61 9.56 13.94
C ILE A 101 2.42 10.59 12.82
N SER A 102 1.42 10.45 11.98
CA SER A 102 1.17 11.37 10.87
C SER A 102 0.87 12.80 11.34
N ARG A 103 0.16 12.98 12.47
CA ARG A 103 -0.22 14.32 12.98
C ARG A 103 0.96 15.28 13.24
N PRO A 104 1.99 14.91 14.00
CA PRO A 104 3.15 15.79 14.18
C PRO A 104 3.94 15.98 12.88
N MET A 105 3.97 14.99 12.01
CA MET A 105 4.67 15.04 10.72
C MET A 105 4.06 16.04 9.73
N GLU A 106 2.77 16.38 9.87
CA GLU A 106 2.09 17.40 9.05
C GLU A 106 2.71 18.82 9.19
N ARG A 107 3.38 19.08 10.29
CA ARG A 107 4.08 20.36 10.51
C ARG A 107 5.41 20.43 9.76
N LEU A 108 5.89 19.29 9.25
CA LEU A 108 7.10 19.20 8.45
C LEU A 108 6.77 19.43 6.98
N GLY A 109 7.68 20.01 6.22
CA GLY A 109 7.55 20.09 4.77
C GLY A 109 7.57 18.69 4.12
N GLU A 110 7.09 18.59 2.88
CA GLU A 110 6.90 17.31 2.18
C GLU A 110 8.18 16.45 2.11
N GLY A 111 9.35 17.05 1.95
CA GLY A 111 10.64 16.33 1.93
C GLY A 111 11.00 15.76 3.31
N PHE A 112 10.75 16.50 4.38
CA PHE A 112 11.00 16.04 5.75
C PHE A 112 10.03 14.93 6.16
N LEU A 113 8.81 14.92 5.63
CA LEU A 113 7.84 13.86 5.85
C LEU A 113 8.36 12.51 5.33
N ALA A 114 8.93 12.48 4.12
CA ALA A 114 9.53 11.27 3.56
C ALA A 114 10.68 10.75 4.43
N MET A 115 11.56 11.65 4.92
CA MET A 115 12.65 11.28 5.84
C MET A 115 12.13 10.77 7.19
N ALA A 116 11.10 11.40 7.76
CA ALA A 116 10.51 10.98 9.02
C ALA A 116 9.84 9.59 8.90
N THR A 117 9.15 9.32 7.80
CA THR A 117 8.54 8.01 7.54
C THR A 117 9.57 6.93 7.25
N LEU A 118 10.71 7.27 6.63
CA LEU A 118 11.87 6.40 6.54
C LEU A 118 12.40 6.03 7.92
N GLY A 119 12.49 7.01 8.82
CA GLY A 119 12.88 6.79 10.22
C GLY A 119 12.00 5.75 10.91
N VAL A 120 10.68 5.75 10.67
CA VAL A 120 9.75 4.75 11.21
C VAL A 120 10.14 3.34 10.77
N SER A 121 10.45 3.12 9.48
CA SER A 121 10.89 1.81 8.98
C SER A 121 12.21 1.38 9.59
N LEU A 122 13.17 2.30 9.74
CA LEU A 122 14.48 2.01 10.35
C LEU A 122 14.35 1.70 11.84
N ILE A 123 13.53 2.46 12.58
CA ILE A 123 13.24 2.20 13.99
C ILE A 123 12.63 0.81 14.15
N PHE A 124 11.63 0.44 13.33
CA PHE A 124 11.05 -0.89 13.35
C PHE A 124 12.13 -1.97 13.18
N THR A 125 12.95 -1.87 12.13
CA THR A 125 14.01 -2.85 11.85
C THR A 125 14.99 -2.96 13.02
N ASN A 126 15.45 -1.81 13.58
CA ASN A 126 16.37 -1.81 14.71
C ASN A 126 15.75 -2.37 16.00
N VAL A 127 14.49 -2.05 16.29
CA VAL A 127 13.78 -2.62 17.45
C VAL A 127 13.69 -4.14 17.33
N VAL A 128 13.32 -4.67 16.16
CA VAL A 128 13.26 -6.11 15.92
C VAL A 128 14.62 -6.76 16.11
N LEU A 129 15.70 -6.16 15.60
CA LEU A 129 17.05 -6.68 15.74
C LEU A 129 17.55 -6.64 17.20
N THR A 130 17.21 -5.60 17.96
CA THR A 130 17.67 -5.41 19.33
C THR A 130 16.91 -6.30 20.32
N MET A 131 15.62 -6.53 20.09
CA MET A 131 14.77 -7.37 20.95
C MET A 131 14.84 -8.86 20.56
N GLY A 132 16.03 -9.38 20.29
CA GLY A 132 16.25 -10.73 19.76
C GLY A 132 15.59 -11.85 20.58
N ASP A 133 15.51 -11.71 21.91
CA ASP A 133 14.87 -12.69 22.80
C ASP A 133 13.36 -12.87 22.52
N VAL A 134 12.69 -11.82 21.98
CA VAL A 134 11.25 -11.84 21.72
C VAL A 134 10.96 -12.00 20.22
N THR A 135 11.77 -11.37 19.39
CA THR A 135 11.54 -11.24 17.94
C THR A 135 12.39 -12.20 17.12
N GLY A 136 13.27 -12.99 17.75
CA GLY A 136 14.27 -13.81 17.06
C GLY A 136 15.40 -13.00 16.41
N GLY A 137 15.39 -11.67 16.49
CA GLY A 137 16.43 -10.79 15.94
C GLY A 137 16.66 -11.01 14.44
N SER A 138 17.93 -11.13 14.03
CA SER A 138 18.29 -11.41 12.64
C SER A 138 17.95 -12.83 12.18
N ALA A 139 17.80 -13.79 13.11
CA ALA A 139 17.40 -15.16 12.80
C ALA A 139 15.92 -15.29 12.42
N GLY A 140 15.09 -14.29 12.80
CA GLY A 140 13.67 -14.30 12.53
C GLY A 140 12.86 -15.24 13.43
N LEU A 141 11.56 -15.33 13.16
CA LEU A 141 10.62 -16.17 13.91
C LEU A 141 9.95 -17.20 13.00
N MET A 142 9.85 -18.43 13.49
CA MET A 142 8.96 -19.44 12.92
C MET A 142 7.51 -19.15 13.32
N VAL A 143 6.60 -19.28 12.40
CA VAL A 143 5.16 -19.03 12.61
C VAL A 143 4.43 -20.35 12.67
N ASP A 144 4.37 -20.94 13.87
CA ASP A 144 3.67 -22.22 14.11
C ASP A 144 2.15 -22.05 14.18
N SER A 145 1.69 -20.81 14.39
CA SER A 145 0.28 -20.52 14.56
C SER A 145 -0.43 -20.32 13.21
N ARG A 146 -1.27 -21.29 12.85
CA ARG A 146 -2.18 -21.15 11.71
C ARG A 146 -3.33 -20.21 12.07
N LEU A 147 -3.66 -19.30 11.15
CA LEU A 147 -4.87 -18.49 11.30
C LEU A 147 -6.11 -19.43 11.34
N ASN A 148 -6.72 -19.53 12.50
CA ASN A 148 -7.97 -20.24 12.66
C ASN A 148 -9.14 -19.26 12.50
N LEU A 149 -9.88 -19.39 11.40
CA LEU A 149 -11.14 -18.66 11.25
C LEU A 149 -12.29 -19.53 11.70
N PRO A 150 -13.22 -19.02 12.56
CA PRO A 150 -14.38 -19.78 12.97
C PRO A 150 -15.24 -20.09 11.74
N GLY A 151 -15.49 -21.37 11.51
CA GLY A 151 -16.26 -21.87 10.37
C GLY A 151 -15.46 -22.31 9.14
N LEU A 152 -14.20 -21.86 8.97
CA LEU A 152 -13.31 -22.30 7.87
C LEU A 152 -12.16 -23.22 8.34
N GLY A 153 -11.98 -23.38 9.65
CA GLY A 153 -10.87 -24.16 10.21
C GLY A 153 -9.51 -23.45 10.09
N ALA A 154 -8.44 -24.22 10.19
CA ALA A 154 -7.08 -23.71 10.01
C ALA A 154 -6.84 -23.38 8.54
N LEU A 155 -6.57 -22.11 8.24
CA LEU A 155 -6.21 -21.68 6.90
C LEU A 155 -4.87 -22.29 6.51
N SER A 156 -4.86 -23.12 5.49
CA SER A 156 -3.67 -23.79 4.96
C SER A 156 -3.74 -23.90 3.44
N GLY A 157 -2.56 -23.84 2.81
CA GLY A 157 -2.42 -23.98 1.36
C GLY A 157 -2.41 -22.65 0.59
N ASP A 158 -1.60 -22.65 -0.48
CA ASP A 158 -1.32 -21.48 -1.31
C ASP A 158 -2.58 -20.87 -1.94
N ARG A 159 -3.53 -21.72 -2.30
CA ARG A 159 -4.80 -21.32 -2.92
C ARG A 159 -5.73 -20.57 -1.95
N THR A 160 -5.79 -21.00 -0.69
CA THR A 160 -6.59 -20.33 0.34
C THR A 160 -6.06 -18.93 0.62
N PHE A 161 -4.74 -18.80 0.77
CA PHE A 161 -4.10 -17.50 0.97
C PHE A 161 -4.21 -16.60 -0.28
N PHE A 162 -4.16 -17.17 -1.48
CA PHE A 162 -4.38 -16.41 -2.71
C PHE A 162 -5.76 -15.72 -2.69
N PHE A 163 -6.82 -16.45 -2.40
CA PHE A 163 -8.16 -15.85 -2.32
C PHE A 163 -8.30 -14.88 -1.18
N LEU A 164 -7.61 -15.11 -0.05
CA LEU A 164 -7.63 -14.19 1.08
C LEU A 164 -6.91 -12.87 0.73
N PHE A 165 -5.74 -12.92 0.10
CA PHE A 165 -5.06 -11.73 -0.42
C PHE A 165 -5.94 -10.98 -1.43
N LEU A 166 -6.60 -11.71 -2.32
CA LEU A 166 -7.47 -11.13 -3.34
C LEU A 166 -8.68 -10.45 -2.71
N MET A 167 -9.29 -11.06 -1.69
CA MET A 167 -10.42 -10.50 -0.95
C MET A 167 -10.02 -9.21 -0.21
N VAL A 168 -8.89 -9.21 0.49
CA VAL A 168 -8.38 -8.03 1.20
C VAL A 168 -8.04 -6.92 0.20
N MET A 169 -7.45 -7.26 -0.94
CA MET A 169 -7.14 -6.29 -1.99
C MET A 169 -8.42 -5.70 -2.61
N ALA A 170 -9.44 -6.51 -2.84
CA ALA A 170 -10.73 -6.03 -3.34
C ALA A 170 -11.43 -5.10 -2.33
N CYS A 171 -11.39 -5.45 -1.04
CA CYS A 171 -11.89 -4.61 0.05
C CYS A 171 -11.10 -3.29 0.15
N GLY A 172 -9.77 -3.35 0.05
CA GLY A 172 -8.90 -2.16 0.01
C GLY A 172 -9.18 -1.25 -1.19
N CYS A 173 -9.41 -1.81 -2.37
CA CYS A 173 -9.79 -1.05 -3.57
C CYS A 173 -11.17 -0.40 -3.41
N TRP A 174 -12.11 -1.13 -2.83
CA TRP A 174 -13.44 -0.60 -2.55
C TRP A 174 -13.41 0.54 -1.53
N THR A 175 -12.69 0.37 -0.42
CA THR A 175 -12.52 1.42 0.59
C THR A 175 -11.81 2.66 0.03
N PHE A 176 -10.79 2.47 -0.84
CA PHE A 176 -10.12 3.56 -1.53
C PHE A 176 -11.10 4.33 -2.43
N ALA A 177 -11.89 3.64 -3.24
CA ALA A 177 -12.87 4.25 -4.13
C ALA A 177 -13.97 4.98 -3.34
N ALA A 178 -14.51 4.34 -2.30
CA ALA A 178 -15.52 4.92 -1.42
C ALA A 178 -15.00 6.18 -0.70
N LEU A 179 -13.75 6.14 -0.22
CA LEU A 179 -13.12 7.30 0.40
C LEU A 179 -12.94 8.43 -0.61
N LYS A 180 -12.43 8.14 -1.80
CA LYS A 180 -12.19 9.12 -2.86
C LYS A 180 -13.44 9.89 -3.24
N ASP A 181 -14.59 9.21 -3.32
CA ASP A 181 -15.87 9.80 -3.71
C ASP A 181 -16.61 10.44 -2.52
N SER A 182 -16.13 10.26 -1.30
CA SER A 182 -16.71 10.79 -0.07
C SER A 182 -16.40 12.28 0.15
N ARG A 183 -17.06 12.90 1.14
CA ARG A 183 -16.73 14.29 1.55
C ARG A 183 -15.28 14.44 2.02
N PRO A 184 -14.75 13.59 2.94
CA PRO A 184 -13.35 13.67 3.36
C PRO A 184 -12.36 13.40 2.22
N GLY A 185 -12.68 12.53 1.26
CA GLY A 185 -11.83 12.27 0.11
C GLY A 185 -11.70 13.46 -0.83
N ARG A 186 -12.80 14.16 -1.10
CA ARG A 186 -12.75 15.40 -1.88
C ARG A 186 -11.96 16.50 -1.16
N ALA A 187 -12.11 16.61 0.16
CA ALA A 187 -11.32 17.54 0.97
C ALA A 187 -9.83 17.19 0.97
N LEU A 188 -9.46 15.89 1.00
CA LEU A 188 -8.08 15.41 0.85
C LEU A 188 -7.49 15.82 -0.51
N LEU A 189 -8.24 15.65 -1.58
CA LEU A 189 -7.80 16.06 -2.93
C LEU A 189 -7.62 17.57 -3.02
N ALA A 190 -8.52 18.37 -2.42
CA ALA A 190 -8.36 19.82 -2.35
C ALA A 190 -7.09 20.22 -1.56
N CYS A 191 -6.80 19.54 -0.43
CA CYS A 191 -5.57 19.76 0.32
C CYS A 191 -4.30 19.36 -0.45
N LYS A 192 -4.41 18.40 -1.37
CA LYS A 192 -3.31 17.99 -2.24
C LYS A 192 -3.05 19.00 -3.36
N ASP A 193 -4.10 19.57 -3.94
CA ASP A 193 -4.00 20.52 -5.05
C ASP A 193 -3.54 21.91 -4.58
N ASP A 194 -4.14 22.45 -3.53
CA ASP A 194 -3.74 23.73 -2.90
C ASP A 194 -3.94 23.68 -1.38
N PRO A 195 -2.86 23.42 -0.64
CA PRO A 195 -2.91 23.33 0.82
C PRO A 195 -3.33 24.62 1.53
N LEU A 196 -2.98 25.81 0.96
CA LEU A 196 -3.29 27.10 1.57
C LEU A 196 -4.76 27.46 1.37
N ALA A 197 -5.27 27.30 0.14
CA ALA A 197 -6.68 27.53 -0.16
C ALA A 197 -7.59 26.60 0.65
N ALA A 198 -7.23 25.31 0.79
CA ALA A 198 -7.99 24.36 1.61
C ALA A 198 -8.08 24.80 3.07
N SER A 199 -6.95 25.25 3.65
CA SER A 199 -6.92 25.76 5.04
C SER A 199 -7.77 27.01 5.22
N SER A 200 -7.78 27.91 4.25
CA SER A 200 -8.60 29.14 4.26
C SER A 200 -10.10 28.82 4.22
N CYS A 201 -10.49 27.66 3.66
CA CYS A 201 -11.87 27.16 3.67
C CYS A 201 -12.22 26.42 4.97
N GLY A 202 -11.37 26.43 6.00
CA GLY A 202 -11.62 25.78 7.29
C GLY A 202 -11.41 24.27 7.28
N ILE A 203 -10.72 23.70 6.29
CA ILE A 203 -10.45 22.27 6.20
C ILE A 203 -9.27 21.94 7.14
N ASP A 204 -9.50 21.03 8.11
CA ASP A 204 -8.45 20.46 8.95
C ASP A 204 -7.62 19.43 8.17
N ARG A 205 -6.50 19.93 7.61
CA ARG A 205 -5.56 19.12 6.83
C ARG A 205 -4.93 18.00 7.64
N ALA A 206 -4.56 18.29 8.91
CA ALA A 206 -3.86 17.34 9.75
C ALA A 206 -4.75 16.13 10.07
N ALA A 207 -6.03 16.35 10.40
CA ALA A 207 -6.97 15.27 10.64
C ALA A 207 -7.22 14.41 9.40
N LEU A 208 -7.42 15.04 8.23
CA LEU A 208 -7.69 14.31 6.99
C LEU A 208 -6.48 13.50 6.51
N ARG A 209 -5.30 14.08 6.54
CA ARG A 209 -4.07 13.38 6.14
C ARG A 209 -3.71 12.28 7.13
N SER A 210 -3.95 12.48 8.43
CA SER A 210 -3.81 11.46 9.46
C SER A 210 -4.76 10.27 9.21
N LEU A 211 -6.00 10.52 8.80
CA LEU A 211 -6.94 9.46 8.41
C LEU A 211 -6.42 8.66 7.20
N SER A 212 -5.96 9.34 6.18
CA SER A 212 -5.41 8.73 4.96
C SER A 212 -4.17 7.88 5.27
N PHE A 213 -3.27 8.39 6.09
CA PHE A 213 -2.06 7.70 6.53
C PHE A 213 -2.38 6.50 7.43
N GLY A 214 -3.35 6.64 8.33
CA GLY A 214 -3.85 5.56 9.19
C GLY A 214 -4.42 4.40 8.38
N LEU A 215 -5.26 4.69 7.37
CA LEU A 215 -5.81 3.66 6.48
C LEU A 215 -4.72 2.95 5.66
N GLY A 216 -3.73 3.70 5.16
CA GLY A 216 -2.58 3.13 4.49
C GLY A 216 -1.78 2.22 5.42
N GLY A 217 -1.46 2.68 6.64
CA GLY A 217 -0.75 1.90 7.65
C GLY A 217 -1.50 0.62 8.06
N ALA A 218 -2.81 0.72 8.27
CA ALA A 218 -3.66 -0.41 8.60
C ALA A 218 -3.68 -1.49 7.49
N LEU A 219 -3.78 -1.06 6.23
CA LEU A 219 -3.78 -1.99 5.10
C LEU A 219 -2.40 -2.64 4.91
N SER A 220 -1.31 -1.88 5.12
CA SER A 220 0.05 -2.42 5.08
C SER A 220 0.28 -3.43 6.21
N ALA A 221 -0.17 -3.12 7.43
CA ALA A 221 -0.09 -4.04 8.57
C ALA A 221 -0.90 -5.33 8.31
N LEU A 222 -2.11 -5.20 7.75
CA LEU A 222 -2.92 -6.37 7.38
C LEU A 222 -2.23 -7.22 6.30
N ALA A 223 -1.57 -6.59 5.31
CA ALA A 223 -0.76 -7.30 4.34
C ALA A 223 0.39 -8.07 5.02
N GLY A 224 1.05 -7.46 6.01
CA GLY A 224 2.09 -8.10 6.82
C GLY A 224 1.58 -9.28 7.63
N VAL A 225 0.41 -9.16 8.27
CA VAL A 225 -0.26 -10.27 8.97
C VAL A 225 -0.45 -11.46 8.02
N LEU A 226 -1.05 -11.22 6.86
CA LEU A 226 -1.31 -12.28 5.89
C LEU A 226 -0.01 -12.93 5.41
N HIS A 227 1.01 -12.12 5.14
CA HIS A 227 2.31 -12.61 4.68
C HIS A 227 3.01 -13.48 5.74
N ALA A 228 2.96 -13.07 7.02
CA ALA A 228 3.55 -13.83 8.12
C ALA A 228 2.94 -15.22 8.26
N HIS A 229 1.61 -15.29 8.30
CA HIS A 229 0.91 -16.57 8.45
C HIS A 229 0.91 -17.42 7.18
N TYR A 230 1.11 -16.82 6.02
CA TYR A 230 1.30 -17.51 4.76
C TYR A 230 2.68 -18.16 4.65
N GLY A 231 3.74 -17.37 4.92
CA GLY A 231 5.12 -17.81 4.74
C GLY A 231 5.62 -18.78 5.79
N GLY A 232 4.97 -18.86 6.96
CA GLY A 232 5.41 -19.72 8.07
C GLY A 232 6.73 -19.30 8.72
N PHE A 233 7.37 -18.25 8.20
CA PHE A 233 8.62 -17.68 8.70
C PHE A 233 8.69 -16.19 8.38
N ILE A 234 9.11 -15.39 9.35
CA ILE A 234 9.31 -13.97 9.19
C ILE A 234 10.72 -13.56 9.62
N ASN A 235 11.33 -12.67 8.84
CA ASN A 235 12.58 -12.01 9.21
C ASN A 235 12.47 -10.50 8.97
N PRO A 236 13.28 -9.67 9.64
CA PRO A 236 13.19 -8.21 9.50
C PRO A 236 13.53 -7.69 8.09
N GLU A 237 14.32 -8.41 7.30
CA GLU A 237 14.69 -8.01 5.94
C GLU A 237 13.51 -7.95 4.98
N GLN A 238 12.52 -8.85 5.16
CA GLN A 238 11.29 -8.88 4.34
C GLN A 238 10.47 -7.60 4.46
N PHE A 239 10.60 -6.89 5.59
CA PHE A 239 9.87 -5.66 5.93
C PHE A 239 10.76 -4.41 5.93
N SER A 240 11.88 -4.50 5.23
CA SER A 240 12.88 -3.43 5.15
C SER A 240 12.42 -2.23 4.32
N LEU A 241 13.27 -1.21 4.29
CA LEU A 241 13.10 -0.03 3.44
C LEU A 241 12.92 -0.40 1.95
N GLU A 242 13.52 -1.51 1.51
CA GLU A 242 13.42 -1.98 0.12
C GLU A 242 11.96 -2.24 -0.29
N LEU A 243 11.15 -2.82 0.59
CA LEU A 243 9.71 -3.00 0.36
C LEU A 243 9.00 -1.67 0.14
N SER A 244 9.33 -0.65 0.96
CA SER A 244 8.75 0.69 0.83
C SER A 244 9.14 1.36 -0.48
N LEU A 245 10.41 1.23 -0.88
CA LEU A 245 10.91 1.78 -2.14
C LEU A 245 10.27 1.10 -3.35
N LYS A 246 10.15 -0.24 -3.33
CA LYS A 246 9.43 -0.98 -4.37
C LYS A 246 7.98 -0.53 -4.48
N ALA A 247 7.30 -0.40 -3.33
CA ALA A 247 5.91 0.07 -3.31
C ALA A 247 5.76 1.48 -3.90
N LEU A 248 6.64 2.40 -3.54
CA LEU A 248 6.64 3.76 -4.07
C LEU A 248 6.86 3.77 -5.59
N LEU A 249 7.80 2.99 -6.05
CA LEU A 249 8.15 2.90 -7.45
C LEU A 249 6.97 2.39 -8.30
N PHE A 250 6.35 1.27 -7.92
CA PHE A 250 5.21 0.72 -8.65
C PHE A 250 4.01 1.68 -8.61
N LEU A 251 3.84 2.41 -7.50
CA LEU A 251 2.80 3.43 -7.41
C LEU A 251 3.06 4.59 -8.39
N VAL A 252 4.31 5.04 -8.51
CA VAL A 252 4.69 6.11 -9.44
C VAL A 252 4.50 5.66 -10.89
N ILE A 253 4.89 4.43 -11.24
CA ILE A 253 4.69 3.84 -12.57
C ILE A 253 3.21 3.77 -12.95
N GLY A 254 2.37 3.29 -12.03
CA GLY A 254 0.93 3.16 -12.25
C GLY A 254 0.17 4.48 -12.19
N GLY A 255 0.75 5.48 -11.55
CA GLY A 255 0.19 6.80 -11.29
C GLY A 255 -0.64 6.85 -10.00
N PRO A 256 -0.25 7.73 -9.05
CA PRO A 256 -0.94 7.88 -7.77
C PRO A 256 -2.37 8.36 -7.96
N GLY A 257 -3.29 7.89 -7.10
CA GLY A 257 -4.73 8.21 -7.18
C GLY A 257 -5.53 7.34 -8.15
N ASN A 258 -4.88 6.43 -8.87
CA ASN A 258 -5.52 5.37 -9.63
C ASN A 258 -5.38 4.05 -8.86
N VAL A 259 -6.45 3.25 -8.81
CA VAL A 259 -6.45 2.00 -8.05
C VAL A 259 -5.81 0.86 -8.85
N LEU A 260 -6.28 0.65 -10.08
CA LEU A 260 -5.95 -0.55 -10.85
C LEU A 260 -4.57 -0.50 -11.52
N ARG A 261 -4.17 0.68 -12.03
CA ARG A 261 -2.92 0.79 -12.80
C ARG A 261 -1.67 0.39 -11.99
N PRO A 262 -1.51 0.83 -10.72
CA PRO A 262 -0.38 0.38 -9.91
C PRO A 262 -0.41 -1.13 -9.62
N LEU A 263 -1.60 -1.69 -9.37
CA LEU A 263 -1.75 -3.13 -9.12
C LEU A 263 -1.38 -3.98 -10.35
N VAL A 264 -1.85 -3.56 -11.53
CA VAL A 264 -1.47 -4.20 -12.80
C VAL A 264 0.03 -4.06 -13.04
N ALA A 265 0.62 -2.90 -12.74
CA ALA A 265 2.07 -2.69 -12.89
C ALA A 265 2.86 -3.67 -12.01
N VAL A 266 2.48 -3.85 -10.73
CA VAL A 266 3.11 -4.84 -9.85
C VAL A 266 3.02 -6.23 -10.44
N LEU A 267 1.80 -6.70 -10.75
CA LEU A 267 1.58 -8.07 -11.20
C LEU A 267 2.30 -8.38 -12.51
N VAL A 268 2.25 -7.45 -13.47
CA VAL A 268 2.91 -7.65 -14.78
C VAL A 268 4.43 -7.61 -14.65
N LEU A 269 4.97 -6.59 -13.99
CA LEU A 269 6.42 -6.40 -13.92
C LEU A 269 7.08 -7.44 -13.01
N GLU A 270 6.51 -7.76 -11.85
CA GLU A 270 7.06 -8.79 -10.96
C GLU A 270 6.94 -10.20 -11.57
N THR A 271 5.84 -10.50 -12.27
CA THR A 271 5.71 -11.79 -12.98
C THR A 271 6.70 -11.88 -14.15
N LEU A 272 6.92 -10.79 -14.87
CA LEU A 272 7.95 -10.75 -15.91
C LEU A 272 9.34 -10.98 -15.34
N MET A 273 9.66 -10.30 -14.22
CA MET A 273 10.93 -10.44 -13.52
C MET A 273 11.14 -11.82 -12.92
N SER A 274 10.09 -12.44 -12.37
CA SER A 274 10.16 -13.80 -11.85
C SER A 274 10.37 -14.85 -12.96
N GLY A 275 9.87 -14.57 -14.19
CA GLY A 275 10.15 -15.39 -15.36
C GLY A 275 11.60 -15.33 -15.86
N MET A 276 12.32 -14.27 -15.50
CA MET A 276 13.73 -14.06 -15.87
C MET A 276 14.73 -14.64 -14.85
N GLN A 277 14.35 -15.64 -14.08
CA GLN A 277 15.22 -16.26 -13.04
C GLN A 277 16.52 -16.85 -13.61
N PHE A 278 16.55 -17.20 -14.91
CA PHE A 278 17.75 -17.69 -15.58
C PHE A 278 18.90 -16.67 -15.69
N LEU A 279 18.63 -15.38 -15.42
CA LEU A 279 19.64 -14.31 -15.45
C LEU A 279 20.52 -14.24 -14.19
N GLY A 280 20.27 -15.05 -13.17
CA GLY A 280 21.06 -15.10 -11.94
C GLY A 280 21.29 -13.70 -11.32
N GLU A 281 22.55 -13.33 -11.10
CA GLU A 281 22.93 -12.03 -10.50
C GLU A 281 22.54 -10.82 -11.37
N ALA A 282 22.42 -10.98 -12.68
CA ALA A 282 21.97 -9.92 -13.59
C ALA A 282 20.51 -9.51 -13.35
N ARG A 283 19.73 -10.31 -12.58
CA ARG A 283 18.35 -9.98 -12.19
C ARG A 283 18.29 -8.65 -11.41
N THR A 284 19.21 -8.41 -10.49
CA THR A 284 19.25 -7.16 -9.71
C THR A 284 19.56 -5.96 -10.60
N LEU A 285 20.48 -6.12 -11.55
CA LEU A 285 20.76 -5.07 -12.54
C LEU A 285 19.57 -4.82 -13.47
N ALA A 286 18.94 -5.88 -13.97
CA ALA A 286 17.74 -5.79 -14.81
C ALA A 286 16.60 -5.10 -14.07
N HIS A 287 16.39 -5.42 -12.79
CA HIS A 287 15.44 -4.74 -11.92
C HIS A 287 15.73 -3.24 -11.84
N GLY A 288 16.95 -2.85 -11.50
CA GLY A 288 17.38 -1.45 -11.40
C GLY A 288 17.22 -0.69 -12.73
N LEU A 289 17.59 -1.29 -13.86
CA LEU A 289 17.44 -0.68 -15.19
C LEU A 289 15.96 -0.49 -15.56
N LEU A 290 15.14 -1.50 -15.33
CA LEU A 290 13.69 -1.45 -15.62
C LEU A 290 13.01 -0.37 -14.77
N LEU A 291 13.40 -0.26 -13.50
CA LEU A 291 12.92 0.77 -12.59
C LEU A 291 13.31 2.17 -13.09
N THR A 292 14.56 2.37 -13.45
CA THR A 292 15.05 3.64 -13.98
C THR A 292 14.35 4.02 -15.29
N ALA A 293 14.20 3.06 -16.20
CA ALA A 293 13.48 3.27 -17.45
C ALA A 293 12.00 3.64 -17.23
N ALA A 294 11.34 2.98 -16.28
CA ALA A 294 9.96 3.25 -15.94
C ALA A 294 9.76 4.64 -15.30
N LEU A 295 10.70 5.07 -14.43
CA LEU A 295 10.71 6.41 -13.85
C LEU A 295 10.94 7.49 -14.93
N LEU A 296 11.88 7.28 -15.83
CA LEU A 296 12.12 8.20 -16.95
C LEU A 296 10.91 8.30 -17.88
N ALA A 297 10.29 7.17 -18.21
CA ALA A 297 9.05 7.15 -19.00
C ALA A 297 7.90 7.87 -18.29
N GLY A 298 7.77 7.70 -16.98
CA GLY A 298 6.81 8.41 -16.13
C GLY A 298 7.06 9.92 -16.12
N TYR A 299 8.31 10.33 -15.97
CA TYR A 299 8.73 11.73 -16.02
C TYR A 299 8.40 12.36 -17.38
N TRP A 300 8.75 11.72 -18.49
CA TRP A 300 8.47 12.23 -19.84
C TRP A 300 6.96 12.30 -20.13
N ARG A 301 6.14 11.41 -19.56
CA ARG A 301 4.68 11.50 -19.64
C ARG A 301 4.14 12.69 -18.86
N SER A 302 4.64 12.96 -17.67
CA SER A 302 4.19 14.08 -16.83
C SER A 302 4.68 15.44 -17.34
N SER A 303 5.84 15.47 -17.99
CA SER A 303 6.44 16.69 -18.58
C SER A 303 5.79 17.14 -19.87
N ARG A 304 4.90 16.33 -20.48
CA ARG A 304 4.11 16.80 -21.61
C ARG A 304 3.12 17.87 -21.13
N PRO A 305 3.21 19.12 -21.62
CA PRO A 305 2.33 20.20 -21.18
C PRO A 305 0.89 19.75 -21.41
N ARG A 306 0.09 19.69 -20.34
CA ARG A 306 -1.35 19.55 -20.46
C ARG A 306 -1.81 20.72 -21.32
N ARG A 307 -2.25 20.48 -22.55
CA ARG A 307 -2.85 21.51 -23.41
C ARG A 307 -3.99 22.13 -22.59
N ARG A 308 -3.78 23.35 -22.11
CA ARG A 308 -4.87 24.13 -21.53
C ARG A 308 -5.96 24.23 -22.60
N PRO A 309 -7.23 24.01 -22.25
CA PRO A 309 -8.29 24.16 -23.23
C PRO A 309 -8.21 25.59 -23.82
N PRO A 310 -8.33 25.74 -25.14
CA PRO A 310 -8.33 27.04 -25.78
C PRO A 310 -9.56 27.82 -25.28
N GLY A 311 -9.38 28.80 -24.42
CA GLY A 311 -10.47 29.59 -23.83
C GLY A 311 -10.15 30.15 -22.44
N SER A 312 -9.15 29.61 -21.72
CA SER A 312 -8.79 30.14 -20.39
C SER A 312 -7.97 31.43 -20.44
N ALA A 313 -7.28 31.70 -21.55
CA ALA A 313 -6.51 32.93 -21.75
C ALA A 313 -7.39 34.18 -22.04
N VAL A 314 -8.55 33.98 -22.67
CA VAL A 314 -9.45 35.09 -23.04
C VAL A 314 -10.15 35.65 -21.81
N ARG A 315 -10.54 34.84 -20.83
CA ARG A 315 -11.23 35.32 -19.61
C ARG A 315 -10.33 36.12 -18.65
N VAL A 316 -9.03 35.87 -18.66
CA VAL A 316 -8.08 36.63 -17.81
C VAL A 316 -7.75 38.00 -18.45
N ALA A 317 -7.76 38.09 -19.77
CA ALA A 317 -7.54 39.34 -20.49
C ALA A 317 -8.74 40.31 -20.38
N GLU A 318 -9.98 39.80 -20.38
CA GLU A 318 -11.19 40.60 -20.17
C GLU A 318 -11.33 41.13 -18.73
N ALA A 319 -10.86 40.39 -17.73
CA ALA A 319 -10.89 40.82 -16.32
C ALA A 319 -9.84 41.92 -15.98
N ARG A 320 -8.92 42.24 -16.88
CA ARG A 320 -7.87 43.25 -16.70
C ARG A 320 -8.12 44.57 -17.45
N LYS A 321 -9.30 44.80 -18.05
CA LYS A 321 -9.61 46.13 -18.58
C LYS A 321 -9.94 47.06 -17.42
N PRO A 322 -9.15 48.13 -17.19
CA PRO A 322 -9.50 49.14 -16.19
C PRO A 322 -10.77 49.86 -16.63
N MET A 323 -11.64 50.12 -15.66
CA MET A 323 -12.78 51.05 -15.83
C MET A 323 -12.27 52.47 -16.01
#